data_3806f5e201a0878bcb0c7b717114e717
#
_entry.id   3806f5e201a0878bcb0c7b717114e717
#
_cell.length_a   1.000
_cell.length_b   1.000
_cell.length_c   1.000
_cell.angle_alpha   90.00
_cell.angle_beta   90.00
_cell.angle_gamma   90.00
#
_symmetry.space_group_name_H-M   'P 1'
#
loop_
_entity.id
_entity.type
_entity.pdbx_description
1 polymer ?
#
loop_
_entity_poly.entity_id
_entity_poly.type
_entity_poly.pdbx_seq_one_letter_code
_entity_poly.pdbx_strand_id
1 'polypeptide(L)'
;MTEPHGEIVRRVEDGSSTLTVAVTRDKRLRTSARWTLHEDTIRVRVPAGLSSQRLEKLLDDVVTRVLRQRAKARRRRDDDLERRAQAINRAYFDGELRWHTIRWASNMTRRLGSCTTGGATDGDIRISDRIRGWPDYVLDYVIAHELAHRKHPNHSPAFWDYLARYPHGERARGFIDGVAFAQGDSPDDLV
;
A
#
# COMPACT_ATOMS: atom_id res chain seq x y z
N MET A 1 7.31 25.31 -9.34
CA MET A 1 7.90 23.95 -9.28
C MET A 1 9.39 24.10 -9.43
N THR A 2 10.15 24.03 -8.34
CA THR A 2 11.62 24.22 -8.35
C THR A 2 12.24 22.85 -8.55
N GLU A 3 12.95 22.67 -9.67
CA GLU A 3 13.71 21.45 -9.96
C GLU A 3 14.69 21.10 -8.82
N PRO A 4 14.93 19.82 -8.53
CA PRO A 4 15.89 19.42 -7.50
C PRO A 4 17.30 19.79 -7.95
N HIS A 5 17.90 20.78 -7.29
CA HIS A 5 19.30 21.18 -7.48
C HIS A 5 20.23 20.09 -6.92
N GLY A 6 20.36 18.97 -7.62
CA GLY A 6 21.25 17.87 -7.25
C GLY A 6 21.40 16.87 -8.39
N GLU A 7 22.56 16.26 -8.51
CA GLU A 7 22.79 15.18 -9.45
C GLU A 7 22.06 13.91 -8.96
N ILE A 8 21.23 13.28 -9.80
CA ILE A 8 20.61 11.99 -9.50
C ILE A 8 21.69 10.92 -9.60
N VAL A 9 22.04 10.34 -8.45
CA VAL A 9 23.15 9.38 -8.36
C VAL A 9 22.67 7.94 -8.38
N ARG A 10 21.45 7.68 -7.87
CA ARG A 10 20.96 6.31 -7.72
C ARG A 10 19.43 6.24 -7.76
N ARG A 11 18.92 5.14 -8.34
CA ARG A 11 17.53 4.71 -8.21
C ARG A 11 17.49 3.36 -7.52
N VAL A 12 16.60 3.18 -6.56
CA VAL A 12 16.47 1.95 -5.76
C VAL A 12 15.01 1.54 -5.73
N GLU A 13 14.74 0.29 -6.10
CA GLU A 13 13.40 -0.29 -6.04
C GLU A 13 12.97 -0.50 -4.57
N ASP A 14 11.75 -0.10 -4.24
CA ASP A 14 11.09 -0.28 -2.94
C ASP A 14 9.70 -0.86 -3.14
N GLY A 15 9.63 -2.15 -3.46
CA GLY A 15 8.39 -2.83 -3.81
C GLY A 15 7.85 -2.33 -5.15
N SER A 16 6.71 -1.59 -5.14
CA SER A 16 6.09 -1.02 -6.34
C SER A 16 6.50 0.43 -6.62
N SER A 17 7.36 1.03 -5.79
CA SER A 17 7.86 2.39 -5.95
C SER A 17 9.36 2.41 -6.17
N THR A 18 9.87 3.52 -6.74
CA THR A 18 11.30 3.74 -6.97
C THR A 18 11.76 4.92 -6.14
N LEU A 19 12.70 4.69 -5.22
CA LEU A 19 13.39 5.76 -4.50
C LEU A 19 14.46 6.39 -5.39
N THR A 20 14.43 7.71 -5.50
CA THR A 20 15.46 8.49 -6.19
C THR A 20 16.39 9.11 -5.15
N VAL A 21 17.69 8.95 -5.34
CA VAL A 21 18.70 9.57 -4.48
C VAL A 21 19.39 10.70 -5.26
N ALA A 22 19.20 11.93 -4.80
CA ALA A 22 19.84 13.13 -5.35
C ALA A 22 20.89 13.66 -4.38
N VAL A 23 22.11 13.86 -4.88
CA VAL A 23 23.26 14.34 -4.09
C VAL A 23 23.64 15.75 -4.49
N THR A 24 23.86 16.61 -3.51
CA THR A 24 24.38 17.96 -3.72
C THR A 24 25.66 18.15 -2.89
N ARG A 25 26.74 18.52 -3.54
CA ARG A 25 27.98 18.92 -2.86
C ARG A 25 27.89 20.37 -2.40
N ASP A 26 28.09 20.60 -1.10
CA ASP A 26 27.95 21.92 -0.48
C ASP A 26 29.27 22.36 0.17
N LYS A 27 29.83 23.44 -0.34
CA LYS A 27 31.08 24.05 0.19
C LYS A 27 30.94 24.59 1.61
N ARG A 28 29.72 24.82 2.09
CA ARG A 28 29.43 25.28 3.45
C ARG A 28 29.46 24.16 4.49
N LEU A 29 29.29 22.92 4.05
CA LEU A 29 29.39 21.75 4.91
C LEU A 29 30.87 21.35 5.02
N ARG A 30 31.37 21.22 6.26
CA ARG A 30 32.77 20.86 6.49
C ARG A 30 32.96 19.38 6.86
N THR A 31 32.12 18.84 7.75
CA THR A 31 32.32 17.51 8.32
C THR A 31 31.08 16.62 8.30
N SER A 32 29.89 17.18 8.30
CA SER A 32 28.64 16.41 8.40
C SER A 32 27.83 16.43 7.12
N ALA A 33 27.27 15.30 6.75
CA ALA A 33 26.25 15.21 5.72
C ALA A 33 24.85 15.41 6.33
N ARG A 34 23.92 15.94 5.52
CA ARG A 34 22.52 16.08 5.88
C ARG A 34 21.68 15.44 4.80
N TRP A 35 20.54 14.81 5.19
CA TRP A 35 19.63 14.28 4.23
C TRP A 35 18.19 14.53 4.65
N THR A 36 17.30 14.60 3.67
CA THR A 36 15.86 14.71 3.83
C THR A 36 15.17 13.77 2.86
N LEU A 37 14.02 13.23 3.26
CA LEU A 37 13.14 12.45 2.40
C LEU A 37 11.89 13.28 2.11
N HIS A 38 11.59 13.47 0.83
CA HIS A 38 10.36 14.08 0.37
C HIS A 38 9.75 13.18 -0.69
N GLU A 39 8.58 12.64 -0.40
CA GLU A 39 7.93 11.60 -1.22
C GLU A 39 8.89 10.43 -1.50
N ASP A 40 9.26 10.21 -2.75
CA ASP A 40 10.19 9.16 -3.19
C ASP A 40 11.60 9.67 -3.49
N THR A 41 11.94 10.91 -3.07
CA THR A 41 13.25 11.50 -3.31
C THR A 41 14.02 11.72 -2.00
N ILE A 42 15.16 11.04 -1.88
CA ILE A 42 16.15 11.27 -0.83
C ILE A 42 17.12 12.34 -1.32
N ARG A 43 17.09 13.53 -0.71
CA ARG A 43 18.04 14.60 -0.99
C ARG A 43 19.16 14.55 0.01
N VAL A 44 20.39 14.32 -0.46
CA VAL A 44 21.59 14.22 0.38
C VAL A 44 22.52 15.39 0.07
N ARG A 45 22.85 16.17 1.09
CA ARG A 45 23.84 17.25 1.00
C ARG A 45 25.10 16.83 1.71
N VAL A 46 26.23 16.87 1.01
CA VAL A 46 27.51 16.41 1.51
C VAL A 46 28.60 17.49 1.39
N PRO A 47 29.67 17.46 2.23
CA PRO A 47 30.81 18.32 2.04
C PRO A 47 31.40 18.20 0.64
N ALA A 48 31.86 19.32 0.06
CA ALA A 48 32.42 19.32 -1.30
C ALA A 48 33.64 18.40 -1.45
N GLY A 49 34.45 18.26 -0.39
CA GLY A 49 35.66 17.44 -0.36
C GLY A 49 35.43 15.96 0.08
N LEU A 50 34.17 15.49 0.17
CA LEU A 50 33.90 14.10 0.55
C LEU A 50 34.38 13.15 -0.57
N SER A 51 35.20 12.14 -0.21
CA SER A 51 35.69 11.13 -1.14
C SER A 51 34.54 10.24 -1.66
N SER A 52 34.67 9.71 -2.88
CA SER A 52 33.66 8.85 -3.51
C SER A 52 33.37 7.62 -2.67
N GLN A 53 34.36 6.97 -2.09
CA GLN A 53 34.19 5.80 -1.24
C GLN A 53 33.36 6.10 0.03
N ARG A 54 33.61 7.24 0.69
CA ARG A 54 32.81 7.68 1.84
C ARG A 54 31.39 8.09 1.45
N LEU A 55 31.24 8.68 0.25
CA LEU A 55 29.92 9.01 -0.30
C LEU A 55 29.09 7.75 -0.52
N GLU A 56 29.64 6.73 -1.21
CA GLU A 56 28.94 5.46 -1.46
C GLU A 56 28.46 4.81 -0.16
N LYS A 57 29.35 4.69 0.82
CA LYS A 57 28.99 4.13 2.12
C LYS A 57 27.85 4.92 2.80
N LEU A 58 27.94 6.26 2.77
CA LEU A 58 26.88 7.12 3.30
C LEU A 58 25.54 6.91 2.60
N LEU A 59 25.55 6.80 1.27
CA LEU A 59 24.33 6.56 0.49
C LEU A 59 23.72 5.20 0.81
N ASP A 60 24.54 4.15 0.94
CA ASP A 60 24.06 2.83 1.33
C ASP A 60 23.41 2.84 2.73
N ASP A 61 24.04 3.51 3.70
CA ASP A 61 23.50 3.63 5.05
C ASP A 61 22.17 4.40 5.06
N VAL A 62 22.09 5.51 4.34
CA VAL A 62 20.87 6.34 4.25
C VAL A 62 19.74 5.57 3.55
N VAL A 63 20.00 4.95 2.41
CA VAL A 63 19.02 4.14 1.67
C VAL A 63 18.51 3.00 2.55
N THR A 64 19.41 2.24 3.16
CA THR A 64 19.04 1.12 4.07
C THR A 64 18.15 1.60 5.21
N ARG A 65 18.45 2.75 5.81
CA ARG A 65 17.65 3.33 6.89
C ARG A 65 16.26 3.72 6.42
N VAL A 66 16.14 4.37 5.26
CA VAL A 66 14.85 4.77 4.67
C VAL A 66 14.01 3.54 4.34
N LEU A 67 14.60 2.53 3.70
CA LEU A 67 13.90 1.28 3.36
C LEU A 67 13.38 0.56 4.62
N ARG A 68 14.19 0.46 5.67
CA ARG A 68 13.76 -0.13 6.97
C ARG A 68 12.61 0.66 7.60
N GLN A 69 12.67 1.99 7.56
CA GLN A 69 11.62 2.85 8.11
C GLN A 69 10.30 2.68 7.33
N ARG A 70 10.36 2.62 6.00
CA ARG A 70 9.19 2.37 5.12
C ARG A 70 8.61 0.98 5.34
N ALA A 71 9.43 -0.05 5.42
CA ALA A 71 8.99 -1.41 5.70
C ALA A 71 8.27 -1.51 7.06
N LYS A 72 8.78 -0.84 8.11
CA LYS A 72 8.12 -0.79 9.42
C LYS A 72 6.77 -0.06 9.37
N ALA A 73 6.70 1.06 8.63
CA ALA A 73 5.46 1.80 8.46
C ALA A 73 4.43 1.01 7.64
N ARG A 74 4.87 0.23 6.64
CA ARG A 74 4.00 -0.67 5.86
C ARG A 74 3.44 -1.79 6.74
N ARG A 75 4.28 -2.49 7.51
CA ARG A 75 3.83 -3.53 8.45
C ARG A 75 2.76 -3.04 9.41
N ARG A 76 2.95 -1.87 10.05
CA ARG A 76 1.94 -1.31 10.95
C ARG A 76 0.58 -1.05 10.29
N ARG A 77 0.57 -0.73 9.00
CA ARG A 77 -0.66 -0.50 8.23
C ARG A 77 -1.33 -1.81 7.82
N ASP A 78 -0.54 -2.83 7.51
CA ASP A 78 -1.04 -4.17 7.21
C ASP A 78 -1.58 -4.83 8.49
N ASP A 79 -0.95 -4.62 9.66
CA ASP A 79 -1.48 -5.06 10.97
C ASP A 79 -2.85 -4.44 11.28
N ASP A 80 -3.15 -3.23 10.78
CA ASP A 80 -4.47 -2.61 10.90
C ASP A 80 -5.51 -3.33 10.03
N LEU A 81 -5.17 -3.68 8.78
CA LEU A 81 -6.04 -4.50 7.92
C LEU A 81 -6.32 -5.85 8.54
N GLU A 82 -5.31 -6.52 9.08
CA GLU A 82 -5.44 -7.82 9.74
C GLU A 82 -6.43 -7.74 10.91
N ARG A 83 -6.31 -6.74 11.78
CA ARG A 83 -7.24 -6.53 12.90
C ARG A 83 -8.67 -6.29 12.43
N ARG A 84 -8.87 -5.50 11.35
CA ARG A 84 -10.19 -5.26 10.74
C ARG A 84 -10.76 -6.56 10.15
N ALA A 85 -9.98 -7.30 9.37
CA ALA A 85 -10.39 -8.57 8.80
C ALA A 85 -10.83 -9.58 9.88
N GLN A 86 -10.06 -9.69 10.97
CA GLN A 86 -10.42 -10.55 12.10
C GLN A 86 -11.71 -10.09 12.80
N ALA A 87 -11.90 -8.78 12.98
CA ALA A 87 -13.12 -8.23 13.57
C ALA A 87 -14.35 -8.51 12.70
N ILE A 88 -14.25 -8.27 11.39
CA ILE A 88 -15.31 -8.55 10.41
C ILE A 88 -15.65 -10.04 10.36
N ASN A 89 -14.63 -10.91 10.30
CA ASN A 89 -14.81 -12.35 10.29
C ASN A 89 -15.57 -12.83 11.53
N ARG A 90 -15.18 -12.37 12.72
CA ARG A 90 -15.89 -12.72 13.96
C ARG A 90 -17.32 -12.18 14.02
N ALA A 91 -17.53 -10.95 13.57
CA ALA A 91 -18.82 -10.28 13.70
C ALA A 91 -19.87 -10.77 12.71
N TYR A 92 -19.46 -11.13 11.49
CA TYR A 92 -20.40 -11.38 10.39
C TYR A 92 -20.23 -12.75 9.73
N PHE A 93 -19.10 -13.43 9.94
CA PHE A 93 -18.79 -14.70 9.28
C PHE A 93 -18.44 -15.82 10.29
N ASP A 94 -18.97 -15.73 11.51
CA ASP A 94 -18.84 -16.73 12.57
C ASP A 94 -17.39 -17.11 12.92
N GLY A 95 -16.40 -16.32 12.48
CA GLY A 95 -14.97 -16.58 12.66
C GLY A 95 -14.46 -17.78 11.85
N GLU A 96 -15.23 -18.28 10.88
CA GLU A 96 -14.91 -19.51 10.14
C GLU A 96 -13.89 -19.30 9.02
N LEU A 97 -13.77 -18.08 8.50
CA LEU A 97 -12.92 -17.79 7.35
C LEU A 97 -11.44 -17.81 7.74
N ARG A 98 -10.62 -18.35 6.82
CA ARG A 98 -9.15 -18.39 6.95
C ARG A 98 -8.50 -17.80 5.72
N TRP A 99 -7.50 -16.96 5.94
CA TRP A 99 -6.65 -16.36 4.90
C TRP A 99 -5.19 -16.48 5.30
N HIS A 100 -4.30 -16.32 4.32
CA HIS A 100 -2.86 -16.38 4.56
C HIS A 100 -2.31 -15.01 4.96
N THR A 101 -2.57 -13.98 4.15
CA THR A 101 -2.17 -12.61 4.45
C THR A 101 -3.23 -11.62 3.98
N ILE A 102 -3.28 -10.43 4.62
CA ILE A 102 -4.01 -9.28 4.10
C ILE A 102 -3.09 -8.07 4.13
N ARG A 103 -2.98 -7.36 3.00
CA ARG A 103 -2.04 -6.25 2.86
C ARG A 103 -2.53 -5.18 1.90
N TRP A 104 -2.01 -3.98 2.07
CA TRP A 104 -2.19 -2.92 1.10
C TRP A 104 -1.37 -3.19 -0.18
N ALA A 105 -1.94 -2.83 -1.33
CA ALA A 105 -1.31 -2.95 -2.64
C ALA A 105 -1.40 -1.63 -3.42
N SER A 106 -0.26 -1.11 -3.86
CA SER A 106 -0.16 0.14 -4.62
C SER A 106 -0.25 -0.04 -6.13
N ASN A 107 -0.17 -1.29 -6.61
CA ASN A 107 -0.20 -1.61 -8.05
C ASN A 107 -1.57 -2.10 -8.54
N MET A 108 -2.65 -1.79 -7.83
CA MET A 108 -4.03 -2.10 -8.23
C MET A 108 -4.65 -0.86 -8.87
N THR A 109 -4.77 -0.88 -10.20
CA THR A 109 -5.26 0.27 -10.97
C THR A 109 -6.78 0.27 -11.14
N ARG A 110 -7.41 -0.90 -11.25
CA ARG A 110 -8.86 -1.06 -11.44
C ARG A 110 -9.53 -1.56 -10.17
N ARG A 111 -9.14 -2.73 -9.67
CA ARG A 111 -9.79 -3.39 -8.52
C ARG A 111 -9.49 -2.69 -7.20
N LEU A 112 -10.46 -2.71 -6.30
CA LEU A 112 -10.32 -2.21 -4.91
C LEU A 112 -9.79 -3.28 -3.98
N GLY A 113 -9.99 -4.56 -4.31
CA GLY A 113 -9.48 -5.71 -3.58
C GLY A 113 -9.17 -6.89 -4.51
N SER A 114 -8.54 -7.90 -3.98
CA SER A 114 -8.40 -9.23 -4.60
C SER A 114 -8.07 -10.29 -3.57
N CYS A 115 -8.69 -11.46 -3.71
CA CYS A 115 -8.38 -12.66 -2.94
C CYS A 115 -7.87 -13.75 -3.89
N THR A 116 -6.69 -14.29 -3.63
CA THR A 116 -6.16 -15.42 -4.41
C THR A 116 -6.72 -16.74 -3.88
N THR A 117 -7.25 -17.57 -4.80
CA THR A 117 -7.74 -18.91 -4.49
C THR A 117 -6.90 -19.94 -5.22
N GLY A 118 -6.32 -20.87 -4.44
CA GLY A 118 -5.45 -21.94 -4.95
C GLY A 118 -4.00 -21.52 -5.19
N GLY A 119 -3.12 -22.52 -5.31
CA GLY A 119 -1.69 -22.34 -5.56
C GLY A 119 -0.90 -21.89 -4.33
N ALA A 120 0.33 -21.43 -4.57
CA ALA A 120 1.29 -21.03 -3.53
C ALA A 120 0.86 -19.78 -2.73
N THR A 121 -0.05 -18.97 -3.27
CA THR A 121 -0.55 -17.72 -2.67
C THR A 121 -2.02 -17.84 -2.25
N ASP A 122 -2.52 -19.08 -2.03
CA ASP A 122 -3.90 -19.29 -1.59
C ASP A 122 -4.19 -18.53 -0.30
N GLY A 123 -5.24 -17.72 -0.32
CA GLY A 123 -5.62 -16.90 0.82
C GLY A 123 -4.87 -15.58 0.95
N ASP A 124 -4.07 -15.18 -0.03
CA ASP A 124 -3.51 -13.84 -0.07
C ASP A 124 -4.60 -12.82 -0.46
N ILE A 125 -4.88 -11.88 0.44
CA ILE A 125 -5.80 -10.78 0.23
C ILE A 125 -5.01 -9.49 0.02
N ARG A 126 -5.37 -8.73 -1.00
CA ARG A 126 -4.77 -7.45 -1.32
C ARG A 126 -5.85 -6.38 -1.39
N ILE A 127 -5.63 -5.27 -0.70
CA ILE A 127 -6.53 -4.11 -0.68
C ILE A 127 -5.83 -2.93 -1.35
N SER A 128 -6.47 -2.30 -2.30
CA SER A 128 -5.92 -1.15 -3.00
C SER A 128 -5.66 0.01 -2.05
N ASP A 129 -4.49 0.61 -2.11
CA ASP A 129 -4.17 1.79 -1.29
C ASP A 129 -4.90 3.07 -1.75
N ARG A 130 -5.54 3.05 -2.91
CA ARG A 130 -6.45 4.12 -3.40
C ARG A 130 -7.60 4.39 -2.43
N ILE A 131 -8.06 3.35 -1.69
CA ILE A 131 -9.20 3.46 -0.78
C ILE A 131 -8.83 3.78 0.67
N ARG A 132 -7.57 4.07 0.96
CA ARG A 132 -7.10 4.39 2.33
C ARG A 132 -7.81 5.56 3.00
N GLY A 133 -8.19 6.55 2.20
CA GLY A 133 -8.89 7.74 2.69
C GLY A 133 -10.42 7.62 2.63
N TRP A 134 -10.95 6.48 2.22
CA TRP A 134 -12.38 6.27 2.12
C TRP A 134 -13.02 6.02 3.49
N PRO A 135 -14.35 6.21 3.61
CA PRO A 135 -15.05 5.90 4.86
C PRO A 135 -14.82 4.46 5.32
N ASP A 136 -14.70 4.27 6.65
CA ASP A 136 -14.42 2.96 7.25
C ASP A 136 -15.39 1.87 6.78
N TYR A 137 -16.69 2.17 6.69
CA TYR A 137 -17.68 1.19 6.25
C TYR A 137 -17.49 0.72 4.80
N VAL A 138 -16.83 1.53 3.95
CA VAL A 138 -16.50 1.14 2.57
C VAL A 138 -15.26 0.24 2.56
N LEU A 139 -14.23 0.60 3.31
CA LEU A 139 -13.03 -0.23 3.47
C LEU A 139 -13.41 -1.59 4.06
N ASP A 140 -14.24 -1.60 5.11
CA ASP A 140 -14.69 -2.83 5.76
C ASP A 140 -15.54 -3.70 4.83
N TYR A 141 -16.35 -3.08 3.94
CA TYR A 141 -17.08 -3.80 2.90
C TYR A 141 -16.15 -4.48 1.90
N VAL A 142 -15.12 -3.79 1.41
CA VAL A 142 -14.13 -4.39 0.49
C VAL A 142 -13.39 -5.55 1.18
N ILE A 143 -13.02 -5.39 2.45
CA ILE A 143 -12.42 -6.49 3.22
C ILE A 143 -13.40 -7.67 3.37
N ALA A 144 -14.67 -7.41 3.69
CA ALA A 144 -15.71 -8.43 3.81
C ALA A 144 -15.91 -9.18 2.49
N HIS A 145 -15.91 -8.47 1.35
CA HIS A 145 -16.00 -9.02 0.01
C HIS A 145 -14.84 -10.00 -0.27
N GLU A 146 -13.61 -9.58 -0.02
CA GLU A 146 -12.43 -10.42 -0.23
C GLU A 146 -12.39 -11.63 0.73
N LEU A 147 -12.86 -11.45 1.95
CA LEU A 147 -13.03 -12.57 2.90
C LEU A 147 -14.08 -13.55 2.42
N ALA A 148 -15.20 -13.09 1.86
CA ALA A 148 -16.27 -13.96 1.35
C ALA A 148 -15.79 -14.88 0.22
N HIS A 149 -14.78 -14.44 -0.57
CA HIS A 149 -14.13 -15.29 -1.57
C HIS A 149 -13.41 -16.52 -0.99
N ARG A 150 -13.09 -16.52 0.31
CA ARG A 150 -12.53 -17.70 0.97
C ARG A 150 -13.53 -18.85 1.10
N LYS A 151 -14.82 -18.56 1.00
CA LYS A 151 -15.90 -19.54 1.01
C LYS A 151 -16.58 -19.73 -0.35
N HIS A 152 -16.75 -18.64 -1.06
CA HIS A 152 -17.39 -18.59 -2.39
C HIS A 152 -16.47 -17.92 -3.40
N PRO A 153 -15.70 -18.70 -4.19
CA PRO A 153 -14.67 -18.13 -5.09
C PRO A 153 -15.23 -17.25 -6.22
N ASN A 154 -16.49 -17.38 -6.56
CA ASN A 154 -17.18 -16.63 -7.62
C ASN A 154 -18.35 -15.83 -7.04
N HIS A 155 -18.79 -14.81 -7.78
CA HIS A 155 -19.92 -13.94 -7.42
C HIS A 155 -21.29 -14.59 -7.69
N SER A 156 -21.47 -15.87 -7.26
CA SER A 156 -22.75 -16.58 -7.33
C SER A 156 -23.79 -15.98 -6.37
N PRO A 157 -25.09 -16.33 -6.50
CA PRO A 157 -26.09 -15.93 -5.52
C PRO A 157 -25.68 -16.27 -4.09
N ALA A 158 -25.08 -17.43 -3.85
CA ALA A 158 -24.59 -17.84 -2.53
C ALA A 158 -23.47 -16.92 -1.98
N PHE A 159 -22.62 -16.33 -2.85
CA PHE A 159 -21.65 -15.33 -2.46
C PHE A 159 -22.34 -14.06 -1.96
N TRP A 160 -23.32 -13.55 -2.73
CA TRP A 160 -24.03 -12.33 -2.37
C TRP A 160 -24.86 -12.49 -1.10
N ASP A 161 -25.52 -13.62 -0.93
CA ASP A 161 -26.25 -13.97 0.31
C ASP A 161 -25.31 -14.03 1.51
N TYR A 162 -24.13 -14.58 1.32
CA TYR A 162 -23.14 -14.67 2.37
C TYR A 162 -22.55 -13.29 2.74
N LEU A 163 -22.22 -12.46 1.73
CA LEU A 163 -21.71 -11.11 1.92
C LEU A 163 -22.77 -10.17 2.52
N ALA A 164 -24.08 -10.41 2.26
CA ALA A 164 -25.19 -9.64 2.82
C ALA A 164 -25.25 -9.64 4.35
N ARG A 165 -24.52 -10.55 5.02
CA ARG A 165 -24.35 -10.52 6.48
C ARG A 165 -23.63 -9.23 6.96
N TYR A 166 -22.84 -8.58 6.09
CA TYR A 166 -22.25 -7.28 6.40
C TYR A 166 -23.32 -6.18 6.23
N PRO A 167 -23.69 -5.46 7.30
CA PRO A 167 -24.91 -4.63 7.32
C PRO A 167 -24.85 -3.35 6.48
N HIS A 168 -23.66 -2.90 6.09
CA HIS A 168 -23.49 -1.66 5.33
C HIS A 168 -23.19 -1.89 3.84
N GLY A 169 -23.47 -3.11 3.33
CA GLY A 169 -23.14 -3.51 1.95
C GLY A 169 -23.73 -2.59 0.89
N GLU A 170 -25.04 -2.33 0.93
CA GLU A 170 -25.71 -1.44 -0.04
C GLU A 170 -25.18 -0.02 -0.01
N ARG A 171 -24.97 0.53 1.19
CA ARG A 171 -24.42 1.87 1.35
C ARG A 171 -22.99 1.95 0.80
N ALA A 172 -22.17 0.93 1.04
CA ALA A 172 -20.80 0.87 0.55
C ALA A 172 -20.77 0.77 -0.98
N ARG A 173 -21.62 -0.07 -1.56
CA ARG A 173 -21.76 -0.19 -3.03
C ARG A 173 -22.18 1.13 -3.64
N GLY A 174 -23.21 1.79 -3.12
CA GLY A 174 -23.64 3.09 -3.62
C GLY A 174 -22.53 4.15 -3.58
N PHE A 175 -21.64 4.12 -2.56
CA PHE A 175 -20.46 4.98 -2.52
C PHE A 175 -19.46 4.62 -3.62
N ILE A 176 -19.17 3.33 -3.81
CA ILE A 176 -18.24 2.82 -4.84
C ILE A 176 -18.77 3.19 -6.23
N ASP A 177 -20.06 2.96 -6.50
CA ASP A 177 -20.71 3.31 -7.77
C ASP A 177 -20.62 4.80 -8.08
N GLY A 178 -20.83 5.65 -7.06
CA GLY A 178 -20.69 7.10 -7.20
C GLY A 178 -19.27 7.54 -7.53
N VAL A 179 -18.27 6.92 -6.91
CA VAL A 179 -16.85 7.20 -7.21
C VAL A 179 -16.48 6.69 -8.59
N ALA A 180 -16.92 5.48 -8.98
CA ALA A 180 -16.69 4.91 -10.31
C ALA A 180 -17.28 5.84 -11.39
N PHE A 181 -18.52 6.24 -11.22
CA PHE A 181 -19.17 7.18 -12.15
C PHE A 181 -18.38 8.49 -12.29
N ALA A 182 -17.93 9.07 -11.18
CA ALA A 182 -17.16 10.32 -11.20
C ALA A 182 -15.78 10.18 -11.88
N GLN A 183 -15.21 8.97 -11.92
CA GLN A 183 -13.92 8.66 -12.54
C GLN A 183 -14.06 8.13 -13.98
N GLY A 184 -15.28 7.85 -14.44
CA GLY A 184 -15.53 7.23 -15.74
C GLY A 184 -15.19 5.75 -15.78
N ASP A 185 -15.12 5.09 -14.63
CA ASP A 185 -14.87 3.67 -14.46
C ASP A 185 -16.19 2.88 -14.42
N SER A 186 -16.16 1.57 -14.74
CA SER A 186 -17.30 0.67 -14.52
C SER A 186 -17.29 0.14 -13.07
N PRO A 187 -18.44 0.22 -12.35
CA PRO A 187 -18.53 -0.32 -10.99
C PRO A 187 -18.20 -1.81 -10.90
N ASP A 188 -18.58 -2.60 -11.91
CA ASP A 188 -18.38 -4.06 -11.95
C ASP A 188 -16.90 -4.46 -12.04
N ASP A 189 -16.03 -3.54 -12.44
CA ASP A 189 -14.58 -3.76 -12.51
C ASP A 189 -13.86 -3.52 -11.17
N LEU A 190 -14.56 -2.95 -10.18
CA LEU A 190 -13.93 -2.47 -8.95
C LEU A 190 -13.98 -3.47 -7.78
N VAL A 191 -15.00 -4.33 -7.73
CA VAL A 191 -15.21 -5.30 -6.60
C VAL A 191 -15.58 -6.66 -7.12
#